data_6f1dbbb27758aebc018187838ab73fdb
#
_entry.id   6f1dbbb27758aebc018187838ab73fdb
#
_cell.length_a   1.000
_cell.length_b   1.000
_cell.length_c   1.000
_cell.angle_alpha   90.00
_cell.angle_beta   90.00
_cell.angle_gamma   90.00
#
_symmetry.space_group_name_H-M   'P 1'
#
loop_
_entity.id
_entity.type
_entity.pdbx_description
1 polymer ?
#
loop_
_entity_poly.entity_id
_entity_poly.type
_entity_poly.pdbx_seq_one_letter_code
_entity_poly.pdbx_strand_id
1 'polypeptide(L)'
;MRTPLGTIGKGRRGISAAGWALRGAAAGAAGTTALNAVTYLDMTVRGRPTSSTPELTVEKLAEKAHVPIPGDEETRRNRVQGLGPITGLVAGVGFGVVVGLVRAAGYRPQPLVGTLLTTLGVLIAANGPMTVLGITDPRTWSGADWASDIVPHLAYGAVVKTTMDAFDLP
;
A
#
# COMPACT_ATOMS: atom_id res chain seq x y z
N MET A 1 -42.69 40.12 -25.07
CA MET A 1 -42.64 38.73 -24.61
C MET A 1 -41.17 38.27 -24.77
N ARG A 2 -40.35 38.24 -23.68
CA ARG A 2 -38.93 37.87 -23.75
C ARG A 2 -38.79 36.47 -23.10
N THR A 3 -38.39 35.52 -23.90
CA THR A 3 -38.07 34.14 -23.46
C THR A 3 -36.82 34.18 -22.59
N PRO A 4 -36.78 33.57 -21.38
CA PRO A 4 -35.56 33.50 -20.61
C PRO A 4 -34.65 32.45 -21.20
N LEU A 5 -33.40 32.84 -21.54
CA LEU A 5 -32.31 31.94 -21.91
C LEU A 5 -32.06 30.98 -20.76
N GLY A 6 -32.28 29.70 -21.03
CA GLY A 6 -32.00 28.64 -20.09
C GLY A 6 -30.51 28.60 -19.74
N THR A 7 -30.20 28.71 -18.47
CA THR A 7 -28.89 28.45 -17.90
C THR A 7 -28.52 26.98 -18.15
N ILE A 8 -27.55 26.77 -19.06
CA ILE A 8 -26.91 25.46 -19.26
C ILE A 8 -26.19 25.17 -17.95
N GLY A 9 -26.80 24.33 -17.12
CA GLY A 9 -26.17 23.81 -15.93
C GLY A 9 -24.87 23.08 -16.33
N LYS A 10 -23.71 23.59 -15.90
CA LYS A 10 -22.43 22.86 -15.96
C LYS A 10 -22.62 21.56 -15.20
N GLY A 11 -22.92 20.47 -15.90
CA GLY A 11 -22.92 19.14 -15.31
C GLY A 11 -21.58 18.92 -14.60
N ARG A 12 -21.62 18.63 -13.29
CA ARG A 12 -20.44 18.23 -12.52
C ARG A 12 -19.82 17.03 -13.25
N ARG A 13 -18.74 17.26 -13.97
CA ARG A 13 -17.97 16.16 -14.56
C ARG A 13 -17.51 15.28 -13.40
N GLY A 14 -17.97 14.05 -13.34
CA GLY A 14 -17.50 13.07 -12.38
C GLY A 14 -15.97 12.94 -12.48
N ILE A 15 -15.33 12.57 -11.38
CA ILE A 15 -13.89 12.37 -11.32
C ILE A 15 -13.52 11.22 -12.28
N SER A 16 -12.56 11.46 -13.16
CA SER A 16 -12.09 10.43 -14.09
C SER A 16 -11.39 9.27 -13.36
N ALA A 17 -11.27 8.11 -14.03
CA ALA A 17 -10.53 6.97 -13.48
C ALA A 17 -9.08 7.35 -13.13
N ALA A 18 -8.42 8.17 -13.96
CA ALA A 18 -7.09 8.68 -13.67
C ALA A 18 -7.08 9.58 -12.40
N GLY A 19 -8.10 10.42 -12.22
CA GLY A 19 -8.24 11.22 -11.02
C GLY A 19 -8.43 10.36 -9.75
N TRP A 20 -9.19 9.27 -9.85
CA TRP A 20 -9.32 8.31 -8.76
C TRP A 20 -8.03 7.51 -8.50
N ALA A 21 -7.29 7.15 -9.55
CA ALA A 21 -6.00 6.49 -9.43
C ALA A 21 -4.99 7.37 -8.66
N LEU A 22 -4.91 8.67 -8.97
CA LEU A 22 -4.05 9.63 -8.25
C LEU A 22 -4.46 9.80 -6.78
N ARG A 23 -5.76 9.89 -6.49
CA ARG A 23 -6.27 9.93 -5.11
C ARG A 23 -5.95 8.64 -4.36
N GLY A 24 -6.10 7.50 -5.04
CA GLY A 24 -5.68 6.21 -4.53
C GLY A 24 -4.18 6.15 -4.22
N ALA A 25 -3.32 6.68 -5.11
CA ALA A 25 -1.89 6.79 -4.87
C ALA A 25 -1.58 7.62 -3.61
N ALA A 26 -2.24 8.78 -3.46
CA ALA A 26 -2.08 9.62 -2.27
C ALA A 26 -2.55 8.91 -0.99
N ALA A 27 -3.70 8.21 -1.05
CA ALA A 27 -4.19 7.41 0.07
C ALA A 27 -3.23 6.26 0.39
N GLY A 28 -2.67 5.58 -0.62
CA GLY A 28 -1.67 4.53 -0.45
C GLY A 28 -0.38 5.03 0.19
N ALA A 29 0.10 6.22 -0.20
CA ALA A 29 1.25 6.86 0.44
C ALA A 29 0.99 7.17 1.93
N ALA A 30 -0.19 7.74 2.25
CA ALA A 30 -0.60 7.98 3.63
C ALA A 30 -0.72 6.66 4.43
N GLY A 31 -1.31 5.62 3.83
CA GLY A 31 -1.41 4.29 4.42
C GLY A 31 -0.04 3.66 4.70
N THR A 32 0.90 3.75 3.75
CA THR A 32 2.28 3.27 3.93
C THR A 32 2.99 4.00 5.06
N THR A 33 2.77 5.32 5.18
CA THR A 33 3.32 6.10 6.29
C THR A 33 2.77 5.61 7.63
N ALA A 34 1.47 5.34 7.71
CA ALA A 34 0.84 4.80 8.93
C ALA A 34 1.36 3.39 9.27
N LEU A 35 1.49 2.52 8.26
CA LEU A 35 2.08 1.18 8.40
C LEU A 35 3.48 1.26 8.99
N ASN A 36 4.35 2.09 8.41
CA ASN A 36 5.72 2.28 8.86
C ASN A 36 5.78 2.84 10.29
N ALA A 37 4.93 3.83 10.61
CA ALA A 37 4.87 4.41 11.95
C ALA A 37 4.51 3.34 13.02
N VAL A 38 3.51 2.50 12.74
CA VAL A 38 3.12 1.41 13.63
C VAL A 38 4.23 0.36 13.73
N THR A 39 4.89 0.02 12.62
CA THR A 39 6.03 -0.92 12.61
C THR A 39 7.18 -0.40 13.47
N TYR A 40 7.56 0.87 13.32
CA TYR A 40 8.65 1.46 14.11
C TYR A 40 8.29 1.60 15.58
N LEU A 41 7.03 1.88 15.90
CA LEU A 41 6.55 1.89 17.27
C LEU A 41 6.64 0.49 17.89
N ASP A 42 6.21 -0.55 17.19
CA ASP A 42 6.32 -1.94 17.63
C ASP A 42 7.80 -2.35 17.84
N MET A 43 8.70 -1.95 16.92
CA MET A 43 10.14 -2.17 17.10
C MET A 43 10.66 -1.49 18.37
N THR A 44 10.24 -0.25 18.61
CA THR A 44 10.68 0.53 19.78
C THR A 44 10.18 -0.09 21.07
N VAL A 45 8.91 -0.44 21.14
CA VAL A 45 8.27 -0.97 22.37
C VAL A 45 8.79 -2.37 22.70
N ARG A 46 8.99 -3.21 21.69
CA ARG A 46 9.41 -4.61 21.86
C ARG A 46 10.94 -4.81 21.82
N GLY A 47 11.71 -3.77 21.46
CA GLY A 47 13.15 -3.88 21.30
C GLY A 47 13.59 -4.88 20.21
N ARG A 48 12.74 -5.11 19.20
CA ARG A 48 13.04 -6.05 18.13
C ARG A 48 13.78 -5.39 16.96
N PRO A 49 14.61 -6.14 16.21
CA PRO A 49 15.26 -5.62 15.01
C PRO A 49 14.24 -5.35 13.89
N THR A 50 14.69 -4.65 12.86
CA THR A 50 13.96 -4.53 11.60
C THR A 50 13.84 -5.89 10.90
N SER A 51 12.81 -6.04 10.07
CA SER A 51 12.69 -7.21 9.19
C SER A 51 13.71 -7.12 8.06
N SER A 52 14.35 -8.22 7.71
CA SER A 52 15.18 -8.36 6.50
C SER A 52 14.37 -8.75 5.25
N THR A 53 13.07 -8.93 5.39
CA THR A 53 12.19 -9.35 4.28
C THR A 53 12.23 -8.41 3.07
N PRO A 54 12.24 -7.05 3.24
CA PRO A 54 12.34 -6.14 2.11
C PRO A 54 13.64 -6.31 1.30
N GLU A 55 14.78 -6.47 1.98
CA GLU A 55 16.08 -6.67 1.37
C GLU A 55 16.14 -8.01 0.61
N LEU A 56 15.67 -9.08 1.26
CA LEU A 56 15.58 -10.41 0.63
C LEU A 56 14.65 -10.40 -0.60
N THR A 57 13.58 -9.59 -0.57
CA THR A 57 12.69 -9.42 -1.72
C THR A 57 13.43 -8.80 -2.89
N VAL A 58 14.22 -7.74 -2.66
CA VAL A 58 15.04 -7.10 -3.69
C VAL A 58 16.04 -8.08 -4.29
N GLU A 59 16.75 -8.82 -3.46
CA GLU A 59 17.73 -9.80 -3.91
C GLU A 59 17.09 -10.92 -4.75
N LYS A 60 15.96 -11.46 -4.29
CA LYS A 60 15.21 -12.49 -5.03
C LYS A 60 14.64 -11.99 -6.34
N LEU A 61 14.15 -10.76 -6.39
CA LEU A 61 13.66 -10.18 -7.63
C LEU A 61 14.80 -9.94 -8.62
N ALA A 62 15.95 -9.42 -8.16
CA ALA A 62 17.14 -9.24 -8.98
C ALA A 62 17.66 -10.56 -9.54
N GLU A 63 17.72 -11.61 -8.72
CA GLU A 63 18.08 -12.98 -9.12
C GLU A 63 17.14 -13.50 -10.22
N LYS A 64 15.83 -13.44 -9.99
CA LYS A 64 14.83 -13.93 -10.95
C LYS A 64 14.79 -13.14 -12.26
N ALA A 65 15.03 -11.84 -12.18
CA ALA A 65 15.10 -10.97 -13.36
C ALA A 65 16.45 -11.09 -14.10
N HIS A 66 17.42 -11.81 -13.55
CA HIS A 66 18.81 -11.88 -14.05
C HIS A 66 19.47 -10.49 -14.17
N VAL A 67 19.10 -9.56 -13.28
CA VAL A 67 19.65 -8.21 -13.22
C VAL A 67 20.54 -8.11 -11.98
N PRO A 68 21.87 -8.12 -12.12
CA PRO A 68 22.76 -8.04 -10.97
C PRO A 68 22.65 -6.64 -10.32
N ILE A 69 22.68 -6.61 -9.00
CA ILE A 69 22.83 -5.35 -8.25
C ILE A 69 24.33 -5.00 -8.29
N PRO A 70 24.73 -3.93 -8.99
CA PRO A 70 26.13 -3.64 -9.24
C PRO A 70 26.89 -3.15 -7.99
N GLY A 71 28.22 -3.18 -8.03
CA GLY A 71 29.12 -2.69 -6.98
C GLY A 71 29.87 -3.82 -6.27
N ASP A 72 30.85 -3.43 -5.46
CA ASP A 72 31.48 -4.32 -4.49
C ASP A 72 30.49 -4.73 -3.38
N GLU A 73 30.92 -5.59 -2.48
CA GLU A 73 30.05 -6.16 -1.43
C GLU A 73 29.40 -5.08 -0.54
N GLU A 74 30.14 -4.04 -0.18
CA GLU A 74 29.64 -2.95 0.64
C GLU A 74 28.62 -2.09 -0.13
N THR A 75 28.98 -1.68 -1.34
CA THR A 75 28.11 -0.90 -2.22
C THR A 75 26.83 -1.65 -2.55
N ARG A 76 26.94 -2.94 -2.85
CA ARG A 76 25.78 -3.81 -3.10
C ARG A 76 24.85 -3.86 -1.90
N ARG A 77 25.39 -4.11 -0.70
CA ARG A 77 24.61 -4.13 0.55
C ARG A 77 23.87 -2.82 0.80
N ASN A 78 24.55 -1.68 0.64
CA ASN A 78 23.94 -0.37 0.82
C ASN A 78 22.81 -0.10 -0.21
N ARG A 79 22.96 -0.55 -1.45
CA ARG A 79 21.91 -0.48 -2.47
C ARG A 79 20.70 -1.35 -2.11
N VAL A 80 20.91 -2.55 -1.64
CA VAL A 80 19.83 -3.45 -1.19
C VAL A 80 19.07 -2.83 -0.03
N GLN A 81 19.76 -2.26 0.96
CA GLN A 81 19.14 -1.55 2.09
C GLN A 81 18.31 -0.34 1.67
N GLY A 82 18.69 0.35 0.60
CA GLY A 82 17.88 1.46 0.05
C GLY A 82 16.69 0.96 -0.79
N LEU A 83 16.90 -0.08 -1.60
CA LEU A 83 15.88 -0.63 -2.49
C LEU A 83 14.75 -1.34 -1.72
N GLY A 84 15.04 -1.98 -0.58
CA GLY A 84 14.04 -2.66 0.23
C GLY A 84 12.87 -1.75 0.61
N PRO A 85 13.08 -0.64 1.32
CA PRO A 85 12.05 0.32 1.65
C PRO A 85 11.34 0.93 0.43
N ILE A 86 12.07 1.19 -0.67
CA ILE A 86 11.47 1.69 -1.92
C ILE A 86 10.49 0.68 -2.49
N THR A 87 10.81 -0.62 -2.48
CA THR A 87 9.91 -1.67 -2.95
C THR A 87 8.62 -1.69 -2.13
N GLY A 88 8.71 -1.57 -0.80
CA GLY A 88 7.55 -1.47 0.08
C GLY A 88 6.70 -0.22 -0.20
N LEU A 89 7.34 0.92 -0.43
CA LEU A 89 6.64 2.17 -0.79
C LEU A 89 5.90 2.03 -2.13
N VAL A 90 6.56 1.48 -3.15
CA VAL A 90 5.95 1.26 -4.48
C VAL A 90 4.76 0.29 -4.36
N ALA A 91 4.89 -0.79 -3.59
CA ALA A 91 3.81 -1.74 -3.36
C ALA A 91 2.60 -1.09 -2.66
N GLY A 92 2.84 -0.32 -1.60
CA GLY A 92 1.77 0.35 -0.85
C GLY A 92 1.07 1.44 -1.66
N VAL A 93 1.82 2.29 -2.38
CA VAL A 93 1.24 3.30 -3.29
C VAL A 93 0.49 2.63 -4.44
N GLY A 94 1.07 1.58 -5.04
CA GLY A 94 0.45 0.82 -6.13
C GLY A 94 -0.86 0.15 -5.69
N PHE A 95 -0.91 -0.45 -4.50
CA PHE A 95 -2.16 -0.99 -3.96
C PHE A 95 -3.20 0.11 -3.71
N GLY A 96 -2.78 1.28 -3.24
CA GLY A 96 -3.64 2.46 -3.14
C GLY A 96 -4.25 2.86 -4.49
N VAL A 97 -3.47 2.82 -5.59
CA VAL A 97 -4.00 3.05 -6.96
C VAL A 97 -5.09 2.05 -7.29
N VAL A 98 -4.91 0.76 -6.97
CA VAL A 98 -5.95 -0.27 -7.18
C VAL A 98 -7.22 0.09 -6.42
N VAL A 99 -7.13 0.49 -5.15
CA VAL A 99 -8.29 0.94 -4.35
C VAL A 99 -8.97 2.14 -5.01
N GLY A 100 -8.20 3.10 -5.53
CA GLY A 100 -8.71 4.25 -6.28
C GLY A 100 -9.48 3.85 -7.54
N LEU A 101 -8.98 2.89 -8.31
CA LEU A 101 -9.65 2.36 -9.50
C LEU A 101 -10.94 1.59 -9.14
N VAL A 102 -10.94 0.84 -8.07
CA VAL A 102 -12.15 0.18 -7.53
C VAL A 102 -13.20 1.24 -7.13
N ARG A 103 -12.75 2.37 -6.56
CA ARG A 103 -13.62 3.52 -6.25
C ARG A 103 -14.19 4.16 -7.52
N ALA A 104 -13.38 4.28 -8.58
CA ALA A 104 -13.81 4.78 -9.89
C ALA A 104 -14.91 3.90 -10.50
N ALA A 105 -14.86 2.58 -10.27
CA ALA A 105 -15.90 1.64 -10.67
C ALA A 105 -17.18 1.72 -9.81
N GLY A 106 -17.22 2.62 -8.83
CA GLY A 106 -18.41 2.89 -8.01
C GLY A 106 -18.49 2.08 -6.72
N TYR A 107 -17.53 1.22 -6.40
CA TYR A 107 -17.56 0.42 -5.19
C TYR A 107 -17.20 1.27 -3.95
N ARG A 108 -18.14 1.40 -3.03
CA ARG A 108 -18.05 2.24 -1.81
C ARG A 108 -18.55 1.47 -0.59
N PRO A 109 -17.73 0.54 -0.06
CA PRO A 109 -18.10 -0.24 1.11
C PRO A 109 -18.22 0.65 2.35
N GLN A 110 -19.01 0.21 3.33
CA GLN A 110 -19.05 0.85 4.64
C GLN A 110 -17.66 0.91 5.28
N PRO A 111 -17.40 1.86 6.19
CA PRO A 111 -16.05 2.12 6.72
C PRO A 111 -15.36 0.86 7.25
N LEU A 112 -16.00 0.08 8.11
CA LEU A 112 -15.42 -1.14 8.67
C LEU A 112 -15.11 -2.19 7.59
N VAL A 113 -16.10 -2.47 6.71
CA VAL A 113 -15.95 -3.43 5.63
C VAL A 113 -14.82 -3.01 4.68
N GLY A 114 -14.80 -1.72 4.31
CA GLY A 114 -13.75 -1.18 3.44
C GLY A 114 -12.36 -1.27 4.06
N THR A 115 -12.24 -0.96 5.36
CA THR A 115 -10.97 -1.13 6.10
C THR A 115 -10.52 -2.59 6.07
N LEU A 116 -11.39 -3.54 6.41
CA LEU A 116 -11.04 -4.97 6.45
C LEU A 116 -10.68 -5.51 5.07
N LEU A 117 -11.42 -5.13 4.01
CA LEU A 117 -11.10 -5.54 2.64
C LEU A 117 -9.78 -4.95 2.15
N THR A 118 -9.50 -3.69 2.46
CA THR A 118 -8.24 -3.04 2.11
C THR A 118 -7.07 -3.68 2.86
N THR A 119 -7.24 -3.97 4.15
CA THR A 119 -6.24 -4.67 4.97
C THR A 119 -5.96 -6.06 4.43
N LEU A 120 -6.99 -6.87 4.19
CA LEU A 120 -6.82 -8.21 3.63
C LEU A 120 -6.17 -8.18 2.24
N GLY A 121 -6.62 -7.26 1.39
CA GLY A 121 -6.06 -7.11 0.05
C GLY A 121 -4.57 -6.74 0.06
N VAL A 122 -4.16 -5.79 0.89
CA VAL A 122 -2.74 -5.40 0.99
C VAL A 122 -1.89 -6.49 1.65
N LEU A 123 -2.42 -7.22 2.63
CA LEU A 123 -1.75 -8.39 3.21
C LEU A 123 -1.47 -9.47 2.15
N ILE A 124 -2.48 -9.77 1.32
CA ILE A 124 -2.32 -10.74 0.22
C ILE A 124 -1.32 -10.21 -0.82
N ALA A 125 -1.41 -8.94 -1.18
CA ALA A 125 -0.51 -8.33 -2.16
C ALA A 125 0.95 -8.26 -1.67
N ALA A 126 1.18 -8.12 -0.37
CA ALA A 126 2.51 -8.12 0.23
C ALA A 126 3.02 -9.57 0.44
N ASN A 127 2.30 -10.37 1.21
CA ASN A 127 2.78 -11.69 1.64
C ASN A 127 2.67 -12.76 0.54
N GLY A 128 1.72 -12.64 -0.39
CA GLY A 128 1.53 -13.60 -1.48
C GLY A 128 2.78 -13.76 -2.35
N PRO A 129 3.29 -12.69 -2.98
CA PRO A 129 4.51 -12.74 -3.76
C PRO A 129 5.73 -13.22 -2.96
N MET A 130 5.89 -12.78 -1.71
CA MET A 130 7.00 -13.17 -0.85
C MET A 130 6.94 -14.66 -0.50
N THR A 131 5.74 -15.22 -0.29
CA THR A 131 5.55 -16.65 -0.07
C THR A 131 5.88 -17.46 -1.33
N VAL A 132 5.43 -17.02 -2.50
CA VAL A 132 5.73 -17.67 -3.79
C VAL A 132 7.23 -17.61 -4.11
N LEU A 133 7.91 -16.54 -3.71
CA LEU A 133 9.35 -16.38 -3.88
C LEU A 133 10.17 -17.18 -2.83
N GLY A 134 9.52 -17.81 -1.85
CA GLY A 134 10.17 -18.55 -0.78
C GLY A 134 10.91 -17.65 0.22
N ILE A 135 10.53 -16.39 0.34
CA ILE A 135 11.15 -15.42 1.26
C ILE A 135 10.56 -15.56 2.65
N THR A 136 9.26 -15.85 2.73
CA THR A 136 8.53 -16.07 3.99
C THR A 136 7.59 -17.25 3.87
N ASP A 137 7.28 -17.90 4.98
CA ASP A 137 6.25 -18.93 5.09
C ASP A 137 5.33 -18.61 6.26
N PRO A 138 4.15 -18.02 6.02
CA PRO A 138 3.21 -17.68 7.07
C PRO A 138 2.76 -18.86 7.96
N ARG A 139 2.90 -20.10 7.47
CA ARG A 139 2.57 -21.31 8.25
C ARG A 139 3.52 -21.55 9.42
N THR A 140 4.71 -20.94 9.36
CA THR A 140 5.74 -21.07 10.40
C THR A 140 5.74 -19.89 11.38
N TRP A 141 4.91 -18.88 11.16
CA TRP A 141 4.89 -17.67 11.96
C TRP A 141 4.32 -17.91 13.36
N SER A 142 4.98 -17.34 14.35
CA SER A 142 4.48 -17.25 15.72
C SER A 142 3.30 -16.26 15.80
N GLY A 143 2.57 -16.26 16.91
CA GLY A 143 1.54 -15.24 17.16
C GLY A 143 2.10 -13.81 17.17
N ALA A 144 3.36 -13.64 17.61
CA ALA A 144 4.04 -12.35 17.59
C ALA A 144 4.38 -11.88 16.17
N ASP A 145 4.75 -12.80 15.26
CA ASP A 145 5.01 -12.48 13.86
C ASP A 145 3.72 -12.07 13.16
N TRP A 146 2.64 -12.82 13.38
CA TRP A 146 1.31 -12.47 12.87
C TRP A 146 0.86 -11.08 13.35
N ALA A 147 1.05 -10.76 14.63
CA ALA A 147 0.70 -9.44 15.15
C ALA A 147 1.55 -8.33 14.52
N SER A 148 2.86 -8.58 14.34
CA SER A 148 3.80 -7.63 13.71
C SER A 148 3.51 -7.38 12.23
N ASP A 149 2.77 -8.27 11.57
CA ASP A 149 2.33 -8.12 10.19
C ASP A 149 0.93 -7.51 10.11
N ILE A 150 -0.06 -8.10 10.80
CA ILE A 150 -1.47 -7.70 10.70
C ILE A 150 -1.69 -6.29 11.23
N VAL A 151 -1.10 -5.91 12.38
CA VAL A 151 -1.41 -4.62 13.03
C VAL A 151 -0.96 -3.43 12.19
N PRO A 152 0.28 -3.39 11.63
CA PRO A 152 0.67 -2.33 10.71
C PRO A 152 -0.20 -2.29 9.43
N HIS A 153 -0.55 -3.45 8.86
CA HIS A 153 -1.39 -3.51 7.68
C HIS A 153 -2.84 -3.07 7.96
N LEU A 154 -3.35 -3.29 9.17
CA LEU A 154 -4.64 -2.76 9.60
C LEU A 154 -4.60 -1.22 9.69
N ALA A 155 -3.51 -0.64 10.19
CA ALA A 155 -3.32 0.81 10.18
C ALA A 155 -3.29 1.37 8.75
N TYR A 156 -2.58 0.69 7.83
CA TYR A 156 -2.63 1.01 6.40
C TYR A 156 -4.07 1.00 5.88
N GLY A 157 -4.82 -0.08 6.09
CA GLY A 157 -6.19 -0.22 5.60
C GLY A 157 -7.14 0.85 6.14
N ALA A 158 -7.02 1.18 7.42
CA ALA A 158 -7.82 2.23 8.06
C ALA A 158 -7.53 3.61 7.47
N VAL A 159 -6.25 3.96 7.30
CA VAL A 159 -5.85 5.26 6.75
C VAL A 159 -6.23 5.37 5.27
N VAL A 160 -5.98 4.34 4.45
CA VAL A 160 -6.40 4.35 3.04
C VAL A 160 -7.92 4.52 2.93
N LYS A 161 -8.70 3.75 3.69
CA LYS A 161 -10.18 3.85 3.65
C LYS A 161 -10.66 5.23 4.06
N THR A 162 -10.16 5.78 5.17
CA THR A 162 -10.55 7.10 5.67
C THR A 162 -10.18 8.21 4.67
N THR A 163 -8.97 8.15 4.10
CA THR A 163 -8.51 9.10 3.09
C THR A 163 -9.37 9.04 1.83
N MET A 164 -9.70 7.83 1.36
CA MET A 164 -10.57 7.65 0.19
C MET A 164 -11.98 8.16 0.44
N ASP A 165 -12.52 8.00 1.65
CA ASP A 165 -13.83 8.56 2.01
C ASP A 165 -13.81 10.08 2.06
N ALA A 166 -12.73 10.67 2.56
CA ALA A 166 -12.56 12.13 2.57
C ALA A 166 -12.56 12.72 1.15
N PHE A 167 -12.09 11.99 0.15
CA PHE A 167 -12.15 12.42 -1.27
C PHE A 167 -13.55 12.34 -1.91
N ASP A 168 -14.52 11.69 -1.27
CA ASP A 168 -15.93 11.70 -1.71
C ASP A 168 -16.73 12.87 -1.12
N LEU A 169 -16.20 13.54 -0.10
CA LEU A 169 -16.86 14.70 0.49
C LEU A 169 -16.94 15.86 -0.52
N PRO A 170 -18.03 16.63 -0.51
CA PRO A 170 -18.27 17.73 -1.44
C PRO A 170 -17.28 18.89 -1.27
#